data_375fbf6e8ab17e5842c772eb6ce1a8bc
#
_entry.id   375fbf6e8ab17e5842c772eb6ce1a8bc
#
_cell.length_a   1.000
_cell.length_b   1.000
_cell.length_c   1.000
_cell.angle_alpha   90.00
_cell.angle_beta   90.00
_cell.angle_gamma   90.00
#
_symmetry.space_group_name_H-M   'P 1'
#
loop_
_entity.id
_entity.type
_entity.pdbx_description
1 polymer ?
#
loop_
_entity_poly.entity_id
_entity_poly.type
_entity_poly.pdbx_seq_one_letter_code
_entity_poly.pdbx_strand_id
1 'polypeptide(L)'
;VNDPVIALGLSAFALLLVALPIAFWDLSTGQSGRIVRLMVASANLALTAQLVLRWWGSGHFPISNLYESLCFLAWACTLTQLLVERSWPSPLVPAASTPMGLGCVAFASFALPDQLQQASPLVPALRSSWLIMHVSVIMVSYAALLVGSLLSLAVLFTDRGQRLELRSSSIGSGGFRRAQLAGGDGSTLELSSVAISTSEQLDSLSYRTITVGFLLLTVGLVSGAVWANEAWGSWWSWDPKETWALICWLVYAAYLHTRLSRGWHGRRPALVAVAGLVVICVCYIGVNLLGIGLHSYGWFLGD
;
A
#
# COMPACT_ATOMS: atom_id res chain seq x y z
N VAL A 1 -16.99 27.61 1.50
CA VAL A 1 -15.61 27.41 1.95
C VAL A 1 -15.51 26.74 3.33
N ASN A 2 -16.62 26.40 3.99
CA ASN A 2 -16.62 25.80 5.34
C ASN A 2 -17.19 24.37 5.33
N ASP A 3 -16.87 23.57 4.33
CA ASP A 3 -17.22 22.14 4.37
C ASP A 3 -16.22 21.41 5.29
N PRO A 4 -16.67 20.86 6.44
CA PRO A 4 -15.80 20.16 7.38
C PRO A 4 -15.11 18.96 6.75
N VAL A 5 -15.71 18.35 5.73
CA VAL A 5 -15.13 17.22 4.99
C VAL A 5 -13.87 17.67 4.24
N ILE A 6 -13.94 18.80 3.52
CA ILE A 6 -12.78 19.37 2.81
C ILE A 6 -11.71 19.81 3.80
N ALA A 7 -12.09 20.47 4.89
CA ALA A 7 -11.16 20.95 5.91
C ALA A 7 -10.36 19.80 6.56
N LEU A 8 -10.98 18.64 6.81
CA LEU A 8 -10.31 17.46 7.33
C LEU A 8 -9.33 16.85 6.32
N GLY A 9 -9.68 16.81 5.05
CA GLY A 9 -8.76 16.36 3.99
C GLY A 9 -7.53 17.27 3.89
N LEU A 10 -7.73 18.60 3.91
CA LEU A 10 -6.63 19.57 3.88
C LEU A 10 -5.78 19.51 5.15
N SER A 11 -6.37 19.23 6.32
CA SER A 11 -5.60 19.03 7.55
C SER A 11 -4.74 17.76 7.50
N ALA A 12 -5.27 16.65 6.95
CA ALA A 12 -4.50 15.45 6.72
C ALA A 12 -3.36 15.69 5.72
N PHE A 13 -3.62 16.42 4.64
CA PHE A 13 -2.58 16.84 3.69
C PHE A 13 -1.47 17.64 4.38
N ALA A 14 -1.81 18.69 5.15
CA ALA A 14 -0.84 19.52 5.84
C ALA A 14 0.01 18.72 6.83
N LEU A 15 -0.61 17.81 7.60
CA LEU A 15 0.10 16.93 8.54
C LEU A 15 1.09 16.01 7.80
N LEU A 16 0.70 15.38 6.70
CA LEU A 16 1.56 14.51 5.92
C LEU A 16 2.67 15.29 5.19
N LEU A 17 2.35 16.50 4.71
CA LEU A 17 3.32 17.39 4.06
C LEU A 17 4.45 17.80 5.03
N VAL A 18 4.12 18.11 6.28
CA VAL A 18 5.12 18.43 7.31
C VAL A 18 5.81 17.17 7.83
N ALA A 19 5.09 16.03 7.93
CA ALA A 19 5.67 14.77 8.38
C ALA A 19 6.77 14.27 7.44
N LEU A 20 6.67 14.51 6.15
CA LEU A 20 7.61 13.98 5.15
C LEU A 20 9.06 14.52 5.34
N PRO A 21 9.32 15.84 5.38
CA PRO A 21 10.67 16.34 5.63
C PRO A 21 11.21 15.93 7.01
N ILE A 22 10.35 15.84 8.03
CA ILE A 22 10.75 15.35 9.36
C ILE A 22 11.15 13.88 9.29
N ALA A 23 10.46 13.04 8.50
CA ALA A 23 10.82 11.65 8.31
C ALA A 23 12.21 11.48 7.68
N PHE A 24 12.55 12.31 6.69
CA PHE A 24 13.91 12.33 6.11
C PHE A 24 14.96 12.88 7.09
N TRP A 25 14.60 13.87 7.90
CA TRP A 25 15.48 14.38 8.96
C TRP A 25 15.75 13.30 10.01
N ASP A 26 14.71 12.61 10.50
CA ASP A 26 14.85 11.51 11.46
C ASP A 26 15.70 10.37 10.88
N LEU A 27 15.54 10.09 9.59
CA LEU A 27 16.35 9.10 8.88
C LEU A 27 17.83 9.50 8.83
N SER A 28 18.13 10.79 8.60
CA SER A 28 19.52 11.29 8.51
C SER A 28 20.21 11.39 9.87
N THR A 29 19.46 11.64 10.93
CA THR A 29 19.96 11.82 12.31
C THR A 29 19.84 10.58 13.17
N GLY A 30 19.20 9.51 12.69
CA GLY A 30 18.96 8.28 13.44
C GLY A 30 17.96 8.43 14.58
N GLN A 31 17.08 9.43 14.52
CA GLN A 31 16.03 9.64 15.53
C GLN A 31 14.92 8.61 15.45
N SER A 32 14.10 8.53 16.51
CA SER A 32 13.14 7.43 16.70
C SER A 32 11.86 7.52 15.85
N GLY A 33 11.66 8.57 15.05
CA GLY A 33 10.46 8.75 14.21
C GLY A 33 9.13 8.95 14.99
N ARG A 34 9.18 9.21 16.30
CA ARG A 34 7.96 9.32 17.14
C ARG A 34 7.05 10.47 16.72
N ILE A 35 7.64 11.63 16.38
CA ILE A 35 6.88 12.80 15.94
C ILE A 35 6.17 12.50 14.62
N VAL A 36 6.88 11.94 13.66
CA VAL A 36 6.31 11.54 12.37
C VAL A 36 5.17 10.56 12.55
N ARG A 37 5.34 9.54 13.41
CA ARG A 37 4.27 8.58 13.73
C ARG A 37 3.03 9.25 14.30
N LEU A 38 3.17 10.20 15.23
CA LEU A 38 2.05 10.95 15.77
C LEU A 38 1.36 11.79 14.71
N MET A 39 2.12 12.44 13.81
CA MET A 39 1.56 13.22 12.72
C MET A 39 0.80 12.34 11.71
N VAL A 40 1.36 11.20 11.34
CA VAL A 40 0.69 10.22 10.46
C VAL A 40 -0.56 9.64 11.13
N ALA A 41 -0.52 9.35 12.43
CA ALA A 41 -1.70 8.90 13.19
C ALA A 41 -2.79 9.97 13.23
N SER A 42 -2.41 11.23 13.45
CA SER A 42 -3.35 12.36 13.42
C SER A 42 -3.95 12.57 12.03
N ALA A 43 -3.15 12.44 10.96
CA ALA A 43 -3.62 12.49 9.58
C ALA A 43 -4.59 11.33 9.27
N ASN A 44 -4.28 10.12 9.74
CA ASN A 44 -5.17 8.96 9.59
C ASN A 44 -6.50 9.15 10.32
N LEU A 45 -6.48 9.74 11.52
CA LEU A 45 -7.70 10.09 12.25
C LEU A 45 -8.53 11.16 11.53
N ALA A 46 -7.87 12.18 10.96
CA ALA A 46 -8.55 13.20 10.14
C ALA A 46 -9.21 12.60 8.90
N LEU A 47 -8.51 11.68 8.19
CA LEU A 47 -9.06 10.94 7.06
C LEU A 47 -10.21 10.01 7.49
N THR A 48 -10.11 9.38 8.66
CA THR A 48 -11.22 8.59 9.23
C THR A 48 -12.45 9.47 9.46
N ALA A 49 -12.26 10.61 10.12
CA ALA A 49 -13.36 11.54 10.36
C ALA A 49 -13.95 12.08 9.05
N GLN A 50 -13.10 12.40 8.05
CA GLN A 50 -13.54 12.82 6.73
C GLN A 50 -14.42 11.76 6.06
N LEU A 51 -13.99 10.51 6.04
CA LEU A 51 -14.73 9.40 5.42
C LEU A 51 -16.07 9.14 6.16
N VAL A 52 -16.06 9.18 7.49
CA VAL A 52 -17.27 9.00 8.30
C VAL A 52 -18.28 10.13 8.08
N LEU A 53 -17.84 11.38 8.11
CA LEU A 53 -18.73 12.53 7.85
C LEU A 53 -19.28 12.50 6.42
N ARG A 54 -18.44 12.09 5.44
CA ARG A 54 -18.88 11.92 4.07
C ARG A 54 -19.93 10.84 3.95
N TRP A 55 -19.72 9.68 4.59
CA TRP A 55 -20.69 8.59 4.64
C TRP A 55 -22.03 9.06 5.22
N TRP A 56 -21.95 9.75 6.36
CA TRP A 56 -23.16 10.28 7.01
C TRP A 56 -23.91 11.27 6.12
N GLY A 57 -23.19 12.21 5.51
CA GLY A 57 -23.77 13.26 4.68
C GLY A 57 -24.34 12.79 3.35
N SER A 58 -23.69 11.77 2.70
CA SER A 58 -24.12 11.22 1.42
C SER A 58 -25.14 10.07 1.55
N GLY A 59 -25.27 9.48 2.76
CA GLY A 59 -26.13 8.31 2.98
C GLY A 59 -25.62 7.01 2.38
N HIS A 60 -24.40 6.97 1.82
CA HIS A 60 -23.76 5.78 1.27
C HIS A 60 -22.29 5.72 1.62
N PHE A 61 -21.70 4.51 1.55
CA PHE A 61 -20.28 4.31 1.84
C PHE A 61 -19.39 5.09 0.85
N PRO A 62 -18.35 5.82 1.30
CA PRO A 62 -17.62 6.79 0.51
C PRO A 62 -16.55 6.15 -0.38
N ILE A 63 -16.96 5.44 -1.43
CA ILE A 63 -16.13 4.80 -2.47
C ILE A 63 -16.75 4.92 -3.86
N SER A 64 -17.71 5.84 -4.03
CA SER A 64 -18.52 5.94 -5.25
C SER A 64 -17.84 6.69 -6.39
N ASN A 65 -16.83 7.49 -6.11
CA ASN A 65 -16.09 8.27 -7.08
C ASN A 65 -14.58 8.25 -6.82
N LEU A 66 -13.80 8.83 -7.75
CA LEU A 66 -12.34 8.82 -7.67
C LEU A 66 -11.80 9.59 -6.45
N TYR A 67 -12.44 10.69 -6.05
CA TYR A 67 -12.05 11.45 -4.85
C TYR A 67 -12.18 10.61 -3.59
N GLU A 68 -13.33 9.97 -3.41
CA GLU A 68 -13.62 9.13 -2.24
C GLU A 68 -12.67 7.93 -2.17
N SER A 69 -12.43 7.27 -3.32
CA SER A 69 -11.52 6.12 -3.38
C SER A 69 -10.06 6.51 -3.12
N LEU A 70 -9.62 7.71 -3.54
CA LEU A 70 -8.28 8.23 -3.20
C LEU A 70 -8.13 8.57 -1.72
N CYS A 71 -9.16 9.19 -1.11
CA CYS A 71 -9.17 9.45 0.33
C CYS A 71 -9.13 8.13 1.13
N PHE A 72 -9.90 7.13 0.69
CA PHE A 72 -9.89 5.80 1.30
C PHE A 72 -8.54 5.10 1.11
N LEU A 73 -7.92 5.21 -0.07
CA LEU A 73 -6.58 4.67 -0.32
C LEU A 73 -5.52 5.35 0.56
N ALA A 74 -5.58 6.68 0.71
CA ALA A 74 -4.68 7.42 1.59
C ALA A 74 -4.83 6.99 3.05
N TRP A 75 -6.08 6.82 3.52
CA TRP A 75 -6.39 6.26 4.83
C TRP A 75 -5.80 4.87 5.01
N ALA A 76 -5.99 3.98 4.04
CA ALA A 76 -5.48 2.62 4.09
C ALA A 76 -3.93 2.58 4.03
N CYS A 77 -3.28 3.45 3.24
CA CYS A 77 -1.82 3.57 3.18
C CYS A 77 -1.23 4.04 4.51
N THR A 78 -1.80 5.09 5.11
CA THR A 78 -1.33 5.61 6.40
C THR A 78 -1.58 4.61 7.53
N LEU A 79 -2.71 3.90 7.52
CA LEU A 79 -2.97 2.80 8.46
C LEU A 79 -1.96 1.66 8.30
N THR A 80 -1.71 1.22 7.06
CA THR A 80 -0.71 0.17 6.77
C THR A 80 0.67 0.59 7.23
N GLN A 81 1.09 1.85 6.99
CA GLN A 81 2.33 2.40 7.52
C GLN A 81 2.40 2.28 9.04
N LEU A 82 1.38 2.72 9.77
CA LEU A 82 1.33 2.66 11.24
C LEU A 82 1.42 1.23 11.76
N LEU A 83 0.77 0.27 11.09
CA LEU A 83 0.83 -1.15 11.45
C LEU A 83 2.24 -1.73 11.23
N VAL A 84 2.89 -1.37 10.13
CA VAL A 84 4.28 -1.78 9.85
C VAL A 84 5.23 -1.16 10.87
N GLU A 85 5.10 0.12 11.19
CA GLU A 85 5.92 0.80 12.20
C GLU A 85 5.72 0.22 13.60
N ARG A 86 4.53 -0.28 13.93
CA ARG A 86 4.29 -0.97 15.19
C ARG A 86 5.10 -2.26 15.29
N SER A 87 5.28 -2.96 14.17
CA SER A 87 6.05 -4.21 14.11
C SER A 87 7.55 -3.97 14.14
N TRP A 88 8.00 -2.85 13.56
CA TRP A 88 9.39 -2.45 13.52
C TRP A 88 9.52 -0.91 13.53
N PRO A 89 9.76 -0.30 14.69
CA PRO A 89 9.98 1.14 14.82
C PRO A 89 11.30 1.55 14.18
N SER A 90 11.25 2.01 12.93
CA SER A 90 12.42 2.48 12.18
C SER A 90 12.06 3.74 11.40
N PRO A 91 12.95 4.75 11.33
CA PRO A 91 12.72 5.96 10.54
C PRO A 91 12.66 5.70 9.03
N LEU A 92 13.13 4.54 8.56
CA LEU A 92 13.03 4.12 7.16
C LEU A 92 11.59 3.87 6.71
N VAL A 93 10.74 3.34 7.60
CA VAL A 93 9.34 3.03 7.24
C VAL A 93 8.57 4.30 6.89
N PRO A 94 8.52 5.35 7.74
CA PRO A 94 7.83 6.58 7.38
C PRO A 94 8.48 7.31 6.20
N ALA A 95 9.81 7.34 6.11
CA ALA A 95 10.48 7.96 4.96
C ALA A 95 10.11 7.30 3.62
N ALA A 96 9.93 5.97 3.61
CA ALA A 96 9.54 5.23 2.42
C ALA A 96 8.05 5.34 2.10
N SER A 97 7.15 5.29 3.10
CA SER A 97 5.71 5.10 2.89
C SER A 97 4.87 6.37 2.98
N THR A 98 5.28 7.40 3.76
CA THR A 98 4.54 8.67 3.87
C THR A 98 4.30 9.37 2.52
N PRO A 99 5.23 9.34 1.53
CA PRO A 99 4.99 9.94 0.21
C PRO A 99 3.74 9.40 -0.50
N MET A 100 3.38 8.14 -0.27
CA MET A 100 2.20 7.53 -0.92
C MET A 100 0.89 8.12 -0.35
N GLY A 101 0.74 8.15 0.97
CA GLY A 101 -0.43 8.77 1.60
C GLY A 101 -0.57 10.24 1.23
N LEU A 102 0.54 10.99 1.28
CA LEU A 102 0.60 12.39 0.87
C LEU A 102 0.18 12.56 -0.60
N GLY A 103 0.73 11.75 -1.51
CA GLY A 103 0.43 11.81 -2.94
C GLY A 103 -1.05 11.55 -3.22
N CYS A 104 -1.66 10.57 -2.56
CA CYS A 104 -3.09 10.28 -2.70
C CYS A 104 -3.96 11.46 -2.26
N VAL A 105 -3.69 12.05 -1.08
CA VAL A 105 -4.47 13.21 -0.57
C VAL A 105 -4.22 14.44 -1.44
N ALA A 106 -2.98 14.69 -1.84
CA ALA A 106 -2.63 15.81 -2.72
C ALA A 106 -3.37 15.71 -4.06
N PHE A 107 -3.34 14.54 -4.69
CA PHE A 107 -4.02 14.32 -5.96
C PHE A 107 -5.54 14.47 -5.82
N ALA A 108 -6.14 13.91 -4.76
CA ALA A 108 -7.56 14.07 -4.48
C ALA A 108 -7.96 15.54 -4.29
N SER A 109 -7.18 16.31 -3.54
CA SER A 109 -7.56 17.67 -3.13
C SER A 109 -7.24 18.76 -4.18
N PHE A 110 -6.20 18.56 -5.01
CA PHE A 110 -5.69 19.62 -5.89
C PHE A 110 -5.72 19.28 -7.38
N ALA A 111 -5.73 18.00 -7.75
CA ALA A 111 -5.73 17.59 -9.15
C ALA A 111 -7.12 17.27 -9.70
N LEU A 112 -8.05 16.86 -8.82
CA LEU A 112 -9.41 16.53 -9.23
C LEU A 112 -10.28 17.79 -9.36
N PRO A 113 -11.10 17.91 -10.43
CA PRO A 113 -12.11 18.95 -10.55
C PRO A 113 -13.10 18.96 -9.37
N ASP A 114 -13.62 20.14 -9.03
CA ASP A 114 -14.55 20.33 -7.91
C ASP A 114 -15.81 19.45 -8.02
N GLN A 115 -16.28 19.18 -9.25
CA GLN A 115 -17.43 18.32 -9.52
C GLN A 115 -17.20 16.88 -9.02
N LEU A 116 -15.98 16.36 -9.16
CA LEU A 116 -15.64 15.01 -8.69
C LEU A 116 -15.39 14.95 -7.17
N GLN A 117 -15.17 16.09 -6.53
CA GLN A 117 -15.04 16.17 -5.08
C GLN A 117 -16.42 16.20 -4.37
N GLN A 118 -17.49 16.53 -5.09
CA GLN A 118 -18.85 16.55 -4.55
C GLN A 118 -19.42 15.13 -4.45
N ALA A 119 -20.27 14.90 -3.43
CA ALA A 119 -21.04 13.67 -3.33
C ALA A 119 -22.18 13.68 -4.35
N SER A 120 -22.28 12.64 -5.15
CA SER A 120 -23.37 12.45 -6.11
C SER A 120 -24.24 11.25 -5.71
N PRO A 121 -25.52 11.25 -6.09
CA PRO A 121 -26.39 10.09 -5.87
C PRO A 121 -25.83 8.84 -6.54
N LEU A 122 -25.90 7.68 -5.86
CA LEU A 122 -25.45 6.42 -6.44
C LEU A 122 -26.33 6.00 -7.62
N VAL A 123 -25.67 5.66 -8.74
CA VAL A 123 -26.30 4.95 -9.83
C VAL A 123 -26.70 3.52 -9.38
N PRO A 124 -27.75 2.90 -9.96
CA PRO A 124 -28.26 1.59 -9.51
C PRO A 124 -27.18 0.50 -9.38
N ALA A 125 -26.24 0.42 -10.32
CA ALA A 125 -25.14 -0.56 -10.31
C ALA A 125 -24.24 -0.42 -9.09
N LEU A 126 -24.12 0.77 -8.49
CA LEU A 126 -23.29 1.02 -7.30
C LEU A 126 -24.03 0.76 -5.98
N ARG A 127 -25.32 0.39 -6.01
CA ARG A 127 -26.12 0.10 -4.81
C ARG A 127 -26.04 -1.38 -4.41
N SER A 128 -24.86 -1.95 -4.41
CA SER A 128 -24.62 -3.35 -4.09
C SER A 128 -23.70 -3.49 -2.88
N SER A 129 -23.99 -4.41 -1.98
CA SER A 129 -23.10 -4.78 -0.88
C SER A 129 -21.83 -5.44 -1.38
N TRP A 130 -21.88 -6.14 -2.51
CA TRP A 130 -20.72 -6.71 -3.16
C TRP A 130 -19.73 -5.64 -3.66
N LEU A 131 -20.25 -4.52 -4.16
CA LEU A 131 -19.39 -3.37 -4.52
C LEU A 131 -18.61 -2.87 -3.30
N ILE A 132 -19.30 -2.64 -2.18
CA ILE A 132 -18.68 -2.13 -0.96
C ILE A 132 -17.56 -3.08 -0.51
N MET A 133 -17.85 -4.39 -0.47
CA MET A 133 -16.86 -5.40 -0.10
C MET A 133 -15.69 -5.41 -1.10
N HIS A 134 -15.98 -5.49 -2.39
CA HIS A 134 -14.97 -5.53 -3.46
C HIS A 134 -14.03 -4.32 -3.38
N VAL A 135 -14.59 -3.10 -3.46
CA VAL A 135 -13.76 -1.89 -3.52
C VAL A 135 -12.98 -1.68 -2.23
N SER A 136 -13.61 -1.91 -1.06
CA SER A 136 -12.91 -1.76 0.23
C SER A 136 -11.72 -2.72 0.34
N VAL A 137 -11.91 -3.99 -0.02
CA VAL A 137 -10.87 -5.01 0.05
C VAL A 137 -9.74 -4.71 -0.96
N ILE A 138 -10.10 -4.31 -2.20
CA ILE A 138 -9.11 -3.92 -3.22
C ILE A 138 -8.30 -2.70 -2.77
N MET A 139 -8.93 -1.67 -2.20
CA MET A 139 -8.22 -0.48 -1.74
C MET A 139 -7.24 -0.79 -0.60
N VAL A 140 -7.65 -1.60 0.38
CA VAL A 140 -6.74 -2.05 1.46
C VAL A 140 -5.63 -2.94 0.91
N SER A 141 -5.94 -3.81 -0.06
CA SER A 141 -4.93 -4.59 -0.79
C SER A 141 -3.90 -3.69 -1.48
N TYR A 142 -4.37 -2.73 -2.28
CA TYR A 142 -3.47 -1.80 -2.97
C TYR A 142 -2.60 -1.01 -1.97
N ALA A 143 -3.17 -0.55 -0.86
CA ALA A 143 -2.39 0.12 0.18
C ALA A 143 -1.26 -0.77 0.72
N ALA A 144 -1.55 -2.03 1.05
CA ALA A 144 -0.55 -2.98 1.54
C ALA A 144 0.52 -3.28 0.46
N LEU A 145 0.12 -3.49 -0.80
CA LEU A 145 1.02 -3.75 -1.91
C LEU A 145 1.90 -2.53 -2.22
N LEU A 146 1.33 -1.32 -2.21
CA LEU A 146 2.06 -0.07 -2.43
C LEU A 146 3.09 0.17 -1.33
N VAL A 147 2.68 0.11 -0.05
CA VAL A 147 3.59 0.27 1.10
C VAL A 147 4.67 -0.82 1.08
N GLY A 148 4.31 -2.09 0.87
CA GLY A 148 5.27 -3.18 0.78
C GLY A 148 6.27 -3.00 -0.37
N SER A 149 5.83 -2.50 -1.52
CA SER A 149 6.71 -2.24 -2.67
C SER A 149 7.61 -1.04 -2.46
N LEU A 150 7.15 -0.01 -1.73
CA LEU A 150 8.00 1.11 -1.33
C LEU A 150 9.08 0.69 -0.30
N LEU A 151 8.75 -0.23 0.60
CA LEU A 151 9.76 -0.85 1.47
C LEU A 151 10.77 -1.66 0.64
N SER A 152 10.33 -2.38 -0.40
CA SER A 152 11.23 -3.04 -1.36
C SER A 152 12.12 -2.04 -2.10
N LEU A 153 11.58 -0.88 -2.48
CA LEU A 153 12.37 0.20 -3.08
C LEU A 153 13.44 0.70 -2.10
N ALA A 154 13.10 0.85 -0.81
CA ALA A 154 14.07 1.20 0.24
C ALA A 154 15.17 0.12 0.38
N VAL A 155 14.84 -1.17 0.21
CA VAL A 155 15.85 -2.26 0.16
C VAL A 155 16.86 -2.01 -0.96
N LEU A 156 16.41 -1.58 -2.15
CA LEU A 156 17.33 -1.32 -3.27
C LEU A 156 18.36 -0.20 -2.98
N PHE A 157 17.97 0.78 -2.15
CA PHE A 157 18.86 1.88 -1.76
C PHE A 157 19.77 1.53 -0.58
N THR A 158 19.30 0.67 0.35
CA THR A 158 20.08 0.28 1.54
C THR A 158 21.04 -0.87 1.26
N ASP A 159 20.73 -1.73 0.30
CA ASP A 159 21.54 -2.89 -0.09
C ASP A 159 22.64 -2.49 -1.08
N ARG A 160 23.49 -1.55 -0.70
CA ARG A 160 24.64 -1.13 -1.51
C ARG A 160 25.81 -2.11 -1.31
N GLY A 161 25.72 -3.27 -2.00
CA GLY A 161 26.93 -4.06 -2.29
C GLY A 161 27.42 -5.03 -1.22
N GLN A 162 26.65 -5.33 -0.18
CA GLN A 162 26.92 -6.50 0.63
C GLN A 162 26.43 -7.72 -0.15
N ARG A 163 27.36 -8.48 -0.72
CA ARG A 163 27.09 -9.85 -1.17
C ARG A 163 26.75 -10.68 0.08
N LEU A 164 25.50 -10.64 0.50
CA LEU A 164 24.96 -11.57 1.47
C LEU A 164 24.88 -12.94 0.79
N GLU A 165 25.85 -13.79 1.05
CA GLU A 165 25.68 -15.23 0.90
C GLU A 165 24.65 -15.67 1.94
N LEU A 166 23.37 -15.44 1.65
CA LEU A 166 22.27 -16.00 2.41
C LEU A 166 22.14 -17.46 2.02
N ARG A 167 22.85 -18.32 2.73
CA ARG A 167 22.51 -19.74 2.76
C ARG A 167 21.11 -19.87 3.33
N SER A 168 20.22 -20.40 2.50
CA SER A 168 18.89 -20.87 2.79
C SER A 168 18.68 -21.24 4.25
N SER A 169 17.86 -20.49 4.96
CA SER A 169 17.20 -20.98 6.16
C SER A 169 15.70 -21.00 5.90
N SER A 170 15.15 -22.18 6.09
CA SER A 170 13.77 -22.60 5.97
C SER A 170 12.72 -21.62 6.51
N ILE A 171 11.58 -21.68 5.87
CA ILE A 171 10.27 -21.15 6.20
C ILE A 171 10.02 -21.18 7.72
N GLY A 172 9.72 -20.00 8.26
CA GLY A 172 9.01 -19.87 9.53
C GLY A 172 9.91 -19.75 10.75
N SER A 173 9.72 -18.66 11.45
CA SER A 173 10.26 -18.28 12.75
C SER A 173 11.65 -17.66 12.78
N GLY A 174 11.71 -16.56 13.51
CA GLY A 174 12.87 -15.73 13.79
C GLY A 174 14.20 -16.46 13.83
N GLY A 175 15.08 -16.04 12.93
CA GLY A 175 16.29 -16.73 12.59
C GLY A 175 17.20 -17.06 13.75
N PHE A 176 17.34 -18.33 14.01
CA PHE A 176 18.57 -18.83 14.57
C PHE A 176 19.54 -19.07 13.40
N ARG A 177 20.40 -18.12 13.12
CA ARG A 177 21.59 -18.39 12.30
C ARG A 177 22.49 -19.33 13.08
N ARG A 178 22.69 -20.53 12.54
CA ARG A 178 23.70 -21.45 13.02
C ARG A 178 25.06 -20.76 12.89
N ALA A 179 25.69 -20.46 14.03
CA ALA A 179 27.05 -19.97 14.04
C ALA A 179 27.95 -20.97 13.30
N GLN A 180 28.72 -20.47 12.34
CA GLN A 180 29.71 -21.26 11.64
C GLN A 180 30.81 -21.57 12.66
N LEU A 181 30.98 -22.81 13.04
CA LEU A 181 32.08 -23.29 13.86
C LEU A 181 33.38 -23.08 13.08
N ALA A 182 34.07 -21.99 13.36
CA ALA A 182 35.49 -21.89 13.06
C ALA A 182 36.20 -22.84 14.04
N GLY A 183 36.88 -23.82 13.50
CA GLY A 183 37.51 -24.86 14.29
C GLY A 183 38.58 -24.33 15.25
N GLY A 184 38.66 -24.94 16.40
CA GLY A 184 39.78 -24.87 17.33
C GLY A 184 39.38 -24.47 18.72
N ASP A 185 39.44 -25.47 19.58
CA ASP A 185 39.57 -25.40 21.03
C ASP A 185 38.36 -24.97 21.90
N GLY A 186 38.05 -25.82 22.84
CA GLY A 186 36.91 -25.90 23.74
C GLY A 186 36.56 -24.69 24.59
N SER A 187 36.25 -23.55 23.96
CA SER A 187 35.68 -22.40 24.65
C SER A 187 34.19 -22.26 24.33
N THR A 188 33.43 -22.05 25.37
CA THR A 188 31.99 -21.78 25.44
C THR A 188 31.45 -21.04 24.21
N LEU A 189 30.43 -21.64 23.54
CA LEU A 189 29.63 -21.02 22.49
C LEU A 189 28.98 -19.74 23.03
N GLU A 190 29.65 -18.60 22.88
CA GLU A 190 28.97 -17.32 22.93
C GLU A 190 28.12 -17.23 21.67
N LEU A 191 26.80 -17.40 21.82
CA LEU A 191 25.80 -17.04 20.84
C LEU A 191 25.85 -15.52 20.66
N SER A 192 26.79 -15.02 19.85
CA SER A 192 26.74 -13.64 19.39
C SER A 192 25.44 -13.51 18.60
N SER A 193 24.51 -12.75 19.13
CA SER A 193 23.30 -12.31 18.43
C SER A 193 23.78 -11.52 17.22
N VAL A 194 23.87 -12.18 16.06
CA VAL A 194 24.17 -11.47 14.79
C VAL A 194 23.02 -10.51 14.57
N ALA A 195 23.27 -9.22 14.75
CA ALA A 195 22.30 -8.17 14.49
C ALA A 195 21.80 -8.31 13.04
N ILE A 196 20.50 -8.53 12.87
CA ILE A 196 19.86 -8.60 11.55
C ILE A 196 20.09 -7.27 10.88
N SER A 197 20.61 -7.26 9.65
CA SER A 197 20.87 -6.02 8.93
C SER A 197 19.58 -5.25 8.66
N THR A 198 19.64 -3.94 8.58
CA THR A 198 18.51 -3.07 8.26
C THR A 198 17.84 -3.48 6.94
N SER A 199 18.65 -3.86 5.94
CA SER A 199 18.16 -4.35 4.65
C SER A 199 17.38 -5.66 4.77
N GLU A 200 17.84 -6.62 5.58
CA GLU A 200 17.13 -7.88 5.83
C GLU A 200 15.80 -7.63 6.56
N GLN A 201 15.76 -6.70 7.49
CA GLN A 201 14.54 -6.34 8.20
C GLN A 201 13.52 -5.69 7.25
N LEU A 202 13.95 -4.74 6.42
CA LEU A 202 13.11 -4.13 5.38
C LEU A 202 12.57 -5.17 4.39
N ASP A 203 13.43 -6.08 3.93
CA ASP A 203 13.05 -7.17 3.01
C ASP A 203 12.00 -8.10 3.64
N SER A 204 12.16 -8.44 4.93
CA SER A 204 11.19 -9.23 5.67
C SER A 204 9.84 -8.52 5.85
N LEU A 205 9.86 -7.22 6.19
CA LEU A 205 8.65 -6.43 6.35
C LEU A 205 7.92 -6.25 5.01
N SER A 206 8.66 -5.91 3.96
CA SER A 206 8.12 -5.83 2.60
C SER A 206 7.43 -7.13 2.21
N TYR A 207 8.10 -8.26 2.38
CA TYR A 207 7.54 -9.57 2.06
C TYR A 207 6.22 -9.85 2.80
N ARG A 208 6.19 -9.61 4.12
CA ARG A 208 4.98 -9.82 4.93
C ARG A 208 3.83 -8.91 4.49
N THR A 209 4.13 -7.64 4.25
CA THR A 209 3.13 -6.65 3.83
C THR A 209 2.57 -6.98 2.44
N ILE A 210 3.44 -7.35 1.49
CA ILE A 210 3.03 -7.79 0.14
C ILE A 210 2.22 -9.08 0.21
N THR A 211 2.59 -10.05 1.06
CA THR A 211 1.83 -11.30 1.22
C THR A 211 0.40 -11.03 1.68
N VAL A 212 0.20 -10.17 2.68
CA VAL A 212 -1.13 -9.76 3.13
C VAL A 212 -1.88 -9.05 2.00
N GLY A 213 -1.21 -8.10 1.33
CA GLY A 213 -1.79 -7.40 0.19
C GLY A 213 -2.24 -8.34 -0.94
N PHE A 214 -1.44 -9.33 -1.29
CA PHE A 214 -1.76 -10.32 -2.32
C PHE A 214 -2.97 -11.19 -1.96
N LEU A 215 -3.07 -11.64 -0.70
CA LEU A 215 -4.25 -12.39 -0.24
C LEU A 215 -5.51 -11.54 -0.36
N LEU A 216 -5.46 -10.28 0.06
CA LEU A 216 -6.57 -9.34 -0.08
C LEU A 216 -6.88 -9.04 -1.54
N LEU A 217 -5.86 -8.94 -2.43
CA LEU A 217 -6.06 -8.78 -3.87
C LEU A 217 -6.85 -9.94 -4.45
N THR A 218 -6.51 -11.16 -4.05
CA THR A 218 -7.21 -12.38 -4.51
C THR A 218 -8.68 -12.36 -4.08
N VAL A 219 -8.96 -12.04 -2.80
CA VAL A 219 -10.34 -11.91 -2.30
C VAL A 219 -11.08 -10.78 -3.03
N GLY A 220 -10.38 -9.66 -3.25
CA GLY A 220 -10.92 -8.52 -3.98
C GLY A 220 -11.30 -8.86 -5.42
N LEU A 221 -10.44 -9.56 -6.17
CA LEU A 221 -10.74 -10.00 -7.54
C LEU A 221 -11.94 -10.92 -7.60
N VAL A 222 -12.01 -11.93 -6.71
CA VAL A 222 -13.14 -12.86 -6.67
C VAL A 222 -14.44 -12.14 -6.34
N SER A 223 -14.45 -11.26 -5.34
CA SER A 223 -15.64 -10.48 -4.99
C SER A 223 -16.04 -9.49 -6.08
N GLY A 224 -15.05 -8.97 -6.83
CA GLY A 224 -15.30 -8.12 -8.00
C GLY A 224 -15.98 -8.85 -9.14
N ALA A 225 -15.61 -10.10 -9.40
CA ALA A 225 -16.29 -10.93 -10.39
C ALA A 225 -17.76 -11.19 -9.98
N VAL A 226 -18.05 -11.43 -8.69
CA VAL A 226 -19.42 -11.58 -8.19
C VAL A 226 -20.22 -10.29 -8.42
N TRP A 227 -19.63 -9.13 -8.07
CA TRP A 227 -20.28 -7.85 -8.30
C TRP A 227 -20.50 -7.57 -9.80
N ALA A 228 -19.53 -7.86 -10.66
CA ALA A 228 -19.66 -7.68 -12.10
C ALA A 228 -20.81 -8.49 -12.68
N ASN A 229 -21.01 -9.73 -12.20
CA ASN A 229 -22.15 -10.55 -12.62
C ASN A 229 -23.49 -9.95 -12.14
N GLU A 230 -23.57 -9.39 -10.94
CA GLU A 230 -24.76 -8.72 -10.42
C GLU A 230 -25.05 -7.43 -11.20
N ALA A 231 -24.04 -6.63 -11.50
CA ALA A 231 -24.18 -5.32 -12.13
C ALA A 231 -24.39 -5.37 -13.66
N TRP A 232 -23.72 -6.32 -14.34
CA TRP A 232 -23.67 -6.39 -15.81
C TRP A 232 -23.99 -7.77 -16.39
N GLY A 233 -24.28 -8.77 -15.56
CA GLY A 233 -24.62 -10.13 -16.02
C GLY A 233 -23.42 -10.94 -16.52
N SER A 234 -22.19 -10.51 -16.30
CA SER A 234 -20.97 -11.21 -16.70
C SER A 234 -19.96 -11.24 -15.57
N TRP A 235 -19.37 -12.39 -15.28
CA TRP A 235 -18.34 -12.54 -14.26
C TRP A 235 -17.01 -11.90 -14.65
N TRP A 236 -16.75 -11.76 -15.95
CA TRP A 236 -15.51 -11.23 -16.52
C TRP A 236 -15.73 -10.78 -17.96
N SER A 237 -15.38 -9.55 -18.29
CA SER A 237 -15.59 -8.93 -19.60
C SER A 237 -14.33 -8.49 -20.30
N TRP A 238 -13.14 -8.73 -19.72
CA TRP A 238 -11.86 -8.23 -20.21
C TRP A 238 -11.81 -6.70 -20.28
N ASP A 239 -12.58 -6.05 -19.42
CA ASP A 239 -12.50 -4.62 -19.23
C ASP A 239 -11.06 -4.18 -18.90
N PRO A 240 -10.59 -3.01 -19.31
CA PRO A 240 -9.23 -2.55 -19.02
C PRO A 240 -8.86 -2.66 -17.55
N LYS A 241 -9.77 -2.36 -16.63
CA LYS A 241 -9.51 -2.44 -15.19
C LYS A 241 -9.39 -3.87 -14.68
N GLU A 242 -10.24 -4.78 -15.18
CA GLU A 242 -10.14 -6.21 -14.89
C GLU A 242 -8.81 -6.78 -15.40
N THR A 243 -8.43 -6.44 -16.64
CA THR A 243 -7.18 -6.89 -17.25
C THR A 243 -5.96 -6.41 -16.48
N TRP A 244 -5.90 -5.13 -16.11
CA TRP A 244 -4.79 -4.60 -15.32
C TRP A 244 -4.76 -5.12 -13.89
N ALA A 245 -5.92 -5.40 -13.29
CA ALA A 245 -5.99 -6.04 -11.97
C ALA A 245 -5.46 -7.49 -12.02
N LEU A 246 -5.73 -8.23 -13.08
CA LEU A 246 -5.13 -9.56 -13.33
C LEU A 246 -3.62 -9.46 -13.51
N ILE A 247 -3.12 -8.46 -14.26
CA ILE A 247 -1.68 -8.23 -14.42
C ILE A 247 -1.03 -7.92 -13.06
N CYS A 248 -1.67 -7.08 -12.21
CA CYS A 248 -1.23 -6.85 -10.83
C CYS A 248 -1.10 -8.18 -10.07
N TRP A 249 -2.14 -9.00 -10.12
CA TRP A 249 -2.15 -10.29 -9.44
C TRP A 249 -1.02 -11.20 -9.92
N LEU A 250 -0.80 -11.31 -11.24
CA LEU A 250 0.27 -12.13 -11.82
C LEU A 250 1.67 -11.66 -11.41
N VAL A 251 1.92 -10.34 -11.36
CA VAL A 251 3.21 -9.79 -10.94
C VAL A 251 3.50 -10.13 -9.47
N TYR A 252 2.52 -9.95 -8.58
CA TYR A 252 2.72 -10.30 -7.18
C TYR A 252 2.70 -11.81 -6.91
N ALA A 253 1.99 -12.60 -7.70
CA ALA A 253 2.11 -14.06 -7.69
C ALA A 253 3.53 -14.49 -8.08
N ALA A 254 4.12 -13.90 -9.13
CA ALA A 254 5.51 -14.14 -9.53
C ALA A 254 6.49 -13.71 -8.43
N TYR A 255 6.26 -12.56 -7.78
CA TYR A 255 7.05 -12.13 -6.62
C TYR A 255 7.06 -13.19 -5.51
N LEU A 256 5.87 -13.64 -5.09
CA LEU A 256 5.74 -14.66 -4.04
C LEU A 256 6.31 -16.01 -4.48
N HIS A 257 6.09 -16.41 -5.73
CA HIS A 257 6.65 -17.65 -6.28
C HIS A 257 8.18 -17.66 -6.23
N THR A 258 8.84 -16.56 -6.65
CA THR A 258 10.30 -16.47 -6.58
C THR A 258 10.83 -16.50 -5.15
N ARG A 259 10.11 -15.93 -4.20
CA ARG A 259 10.44 -15.96 -2.76
C ARG A 259 10.31 -17.37 -2.18
N LEU A 260 9.17 -18.03 -2.43
CA LEU A 260 8.84 -19.32 -1.82
C LEU A 260 9.57 -20.48 -2.51
N SER A 261 9.62 -20.50 -3.85
CA SER A 261 10.15 -21.64 -4.60
C SER A 261 11.65 -21.53 -4.93
N ARG A 262 12.14 -20.28 -5.12
CA ARG A 262 13.55 -20.04 -5.49
C ARG A 262 14.39 -19.50 -4.33
N GLY A 263 13.77 -19.18 -3.19
CA GLY A 263 14.47 -18.61 -2.03
C GLY A 263 15.10 -17.24 -2.30
N TRP A 264 14.55 -16.44 -3.22
CA TRP A 264 15.08 -15.13 -3.54
C TRP A 264 14.89 -14.16 -2.37
N HIS A 265 15.95 -13.39 -2.05
CA HIS A 265 15.96 -12.36 -1.02
C HIS A 265 16.67 -11.10 -1.53
N GLY A 266 16.40 -9.95 -0.91
CA GLY A 266 17.07 -8.68 -1.21
C GLY A 266 16.70 -8.12 -2.58
N ARG A 267 17.70 -7.74 -3.38
CA ARG A 267 17.51 -6.97 -4.62
C ARG A 267 16.62 -7.62 -5.69
N ARG A 268 16.74 -8.94 -5.90
CA ARG A 268 16.00 -9.61 -6.99
C ARG A 268 14.49 -9.54 -6.81
N PRO A 269 13.90 -9.99 -5.68
CA PRO A 269 12.46 -9.84 -5.47
C PRO A 269 12.06 -8.37 -5.30
N ALA A 270 12.92 -7.51 -4.75
CA ALA A 270 12.63 -6.08 -4.63
C ALA A 270 12.37 -5.42 -5.99
N LEU A 271 13.11 -5.78 -7.04
CA LEU A 271 12.84 -5.30 -8.40
C LEU A 271 11.47 -5.74 -8.93
N VAL A 272 11.05 -6.97 -8.64
CA VAL A 272 9.71 -7.47 -9.03
C VAL A 272 8.63 -6.69 -8.28
N ALA A 273 8.82 -6.42 -6.98
CA ALA A 273 7.87 -5.64 -6.19
C ALA A 273 7.76 -4.18 -6.69
N VAL A 274 8.88 -3.56 -7.08
CA VAL A 274 8.88 -2.21 -7.67
C VAL A 274 8.18 -2.19 -9.03
N ALA A 275 8.35 -3.24 -9.86
CA ALA A 275 7.56 -3.37 -11.08
C ALA A 275 6.06 -3.47 -10.75
N GLY A 276 5.69 -4.22 -9.70
CA GLY A 276 4.31 -4.30 -9.20
C GLY A 276 3.75 -2.95 -8.75
N LEU A 277 4.56 -2.09 -8.11
CA LEU A 277 4.17 -0.72 -7.77
C LEU A 277 3.71 0.06 -9.01
N VAL A 278 4.51 0.01 -10.09
CA VAL A 278 4.17 0.70 -11.34
C VAL A 278 2.87 0.14 -11.93
N VAL A 279 2.72 -1.18 -11.93
CA VAL A 279 1.50 -1.84 -12.45
C VAL A 279 0.25 -1.43 -11.66
N ILE A 280 0.32 -1.32 -10.32
CA ILE A 280 -0.81 -0.81 -9.52
C ILE A 280 -1.13 0.65 -9.89
N CYS A 281 -0.11 1.51 -10.04
CA CYS A 281 -0.33 2.90 -10.44
C CYS A 281 -1.03 2.99 -11.80
N VAL A 282 -0.63 2.17 -12.77
CA VAL A 282 -1.31 2.10 -14.08
C VAL A 282 -2.74 1.58 -13.94
N CYS A 283 -2.96 0.50 -13.17
CA CYS A 283 -4.28 -0.07 -12.94
C CYS A 283 -5.23 0.91 -12.27
N TYR A 284 -4.76 1.60 -11.23
CA TYR A 284 -5.62 2.48 -10.43
C TYR A 284 -5.77 3.86 -11.04
N ILE A 285 -4.67 4.54 -11.36
CA ILE A 285 -4.71 5.91 -11.90
C ILE A 285 -4.84 5.88 -13.42
N GLY A 286 -3.98 5.14 -14.11
CA GLY A 286 -3.90 5.15 -15.57
C GLY A 286 -5.21 4.76 -16.24
N VAL A 287 -5.84 3.67 -15.81
CA VAL A 287 -7.13 3.22 -16.38
C VAL A 287 -8.26 4.22 -16.07
N ASN A 288 -8.27 4.83 -14.87
CA ASN A 288 -9.26 5.84 -14.54
C ASN A 288 -9.09 7.13 -15.37
N LEU A 289 -7.85 7.51 -15.69
CA LEU A 289 -7.56 8.68 -16.55
C LEU A 289 -7.98 8.45 -18.00
N LEU A 290 -7.87 7.22 -18.50
CA LEU A 290 -8.26 6.88 -19.86
C LEU A 290 -9.78 6.94 -20.09
N GLY A 291 -10.59 6.84 -19.03
CA GLY A 291 -12.05 6.93 -19.10
C GLY A 291 -12.73 5.84 -19.93
N ILE A 292 -12.01 4.75 -20.28
CA ILE A 292 -12.50 3.68 -21.15
C ILE A 292 -12.88 2.48 -20.27
N GLY A 293 -14.03 1.86 -20.54
CA GLY A 293 -14.50 0.64 -19.90
C GLY A 293 -15.60 0.84 -18.87
N LEU A 294 -16.10 -0.29 -18.32
CA LEU A 294 -17.21 -0.35 -17.38
C LEU A 294 -16.90 0.26 -16.00
N HIS A 295 -15.61 0.37 -15.65
CA HIS A 295 -15.11 0.86 -14.37
C HIS A 295 -14.55 2.28 -14.42
N SER A 296 -14.88 3.07 -15.47
CA SER A 296 -14.35 4.42 -15.58
C SER A 296 -15.12 5.41 -14.72
N TYR A 297 -14.41 6.30 -14.03
CA TYR A 297 -15.01 7.43 -13.31
C TYR A 297 -15.21 8.69 -14.20
N GLY A 298 -14.96 8.59 -15.51
CA GLY A 298 -15.32 9.60 -16.49
C GLY A 298 -14.60 10.94 -16.39
N TRP A 299 -13.29 10.96 -16.11
CA TRP A 299 -12.60 12.23 -15.84
C TRP A 299 -12.22 13.03 -17.12
N PHE A 300 -11.76 12.39 -18.20
CA PHE A 300 -11.21 13.13 -19.38
C PHE A 300 -12.09 13.12 -20.62
N LEU A 301 -13.17 12.39 -20.66
CA LEU A 301 -14.03 12.24 -21.84
C LEU A 301 -15.49 12.65 -21.57
N GLY A 302 -15.70 13.56 -20.65
CA GLY A 302 -17.00 14.17 -20.42
C GLY A 302 -17.20 15.34 -21.35
N ASP A 303 -17.58 15.08 -22.59
CA ASP A 303 -18.36 15.97 -23.45
C ASP A 303 -19.81 15.50 -23.48
#